data_4c9409a2be01e9a4013aa598473cff96
#
_entry.id   4c9409a2be01e9a4013aa598473cff96
#
_cell.length_a   1.000
_cell.length_b   1.000
_cell.length_c   1.000
_cell.angle_alpha   90.00
_cell.angle_beta   90.00
_cell.angle_gamma   90.00
#
_symmetry.space_group_name_H-M   'P 1'
#
loop_
_entity.id
_entity.type
_entity.pdbx_description
1 polymer ?
#
loop_
_entity_poly.entity_id
_entity_poly.type
_entity_poly.pdbx_seq_one_letter_code
_entity_poly.pdbx_strand_id
1 'polypeptide(L)'
;MKLFNYPDAKQVIVSGDIHGDFRSLVFKLCIQYGCTDTLLIVAGDCGFGFEKPGYYELVYKEVAGRLEKANNWIVFVRGNHDDPAYFSEERINHTRWKTIPDYSVISAAGHNLLCIGGATSIDRYKKE
;
A
#
# COMPACT_ATOMS: atom_id res chain seq x y z
N MET A 1 2.05 -8.44 -16.25
CA MET A 1 2.01 -7.12 -15.60
C MET A 1 0.56 -6.80 -15.23
N LYS A 2 0.34 -6.41 -13.99
CA LYS A 2 -1.00 -6.09 -13.52
C LYS A 2 -1.20 -4.58 -13.43
N LEU A 3 -2.42 -4.15 -13.73
CA LEU A 3 -2.77 -2.73 -13.65
C LEU A 3 -3.78 -2.52 -12.52
N PHE A 4 -3.49 -1.56 -11.66
CA PHE A 4 -4.38 -1.12 -10.58
C PHE A 4 -4.73 0.34 -10.81
N ASN A 5 -6.02 0.63 -10.86
CA ASN A 5 -6.49 1.97 -11.20
C ASN A 5 -7.23 2.59 -10.01
N TYR A 6 -6.81 3.78 -9.62
CA TYR A 6 -7.40 4.54 -8.53
C TYR A 6 -7.86 5.92 -9.04
N PRO A 7 -8.96 5.94 -9.79
CA PRO A 7 -9.39 7.18 -10.46
C PRO A 7 -9.84 8.26 -9.49
N ASP A 8 -10.25 7.88 -8.28
CA ASP A 8 -10.75 8.84 -7.29
C ASP A 8 -9.66 9.40 -6.40
N ALA A 9 -8.44 8.89 -6.50
CA ALA A 9 -7.33 9.41 -5.72
C ALA A 9 -6.88 10.75 -6.32
N LYS A 10 -6.76 11.76 -5.46
CA LYS A 10 -6.34 13.09 -5.87
C LYS A 10 -4.87 13.32 -5.68
N GLN A 11 -4.21 12.51 -4.86
CA GLN A 11 -2.77 12.56 -4.68
C GLN A 11 -2.21 11.19 -4.37
N VAL A 12 -0.91 11.02 -4.62
CA VAL A 12 -0.17 9.81 -4.32
C VAL A 12 0.98 10.17 -3.40
N ILE A 13 1.11 9.40 -2.32
CA ILE A 13 2.25 9.53 -1.39
C ILE A 13 2.98 8.20 -1.37
N VAL A 14 4.30 8.24 -1.37
CA VAL A 14 5.13 7.04 -1.26
C VAL A 14 5.81 7.06 0.10
N SER A 15 5.69 5.97 0.84
CA SER A 15 6.29 5.79 2.16
C SER A 15 7.31 4.66 2.10
N GLY A 16 8.32 4.73 2.97
CA GLY A 16 9.30 3.67 3.13
C GLY A 16 8.83 2.60 4.12
N ASP A 17 9.81 1.94 4.74
CA ASP A 17 9.57 0.82 5.65
C ASP A 17 8.67 1.18 6.82
N ILE A 18 7.73 0.31 7.13
CA ILE A 18 6.85 0.49 8.29
C ILE A 18 6.98 -0.63 9.31
N HIS A 19 7.63 -1.75 8.94
CA HIS A 19 7.92 -2.87 9.84
C HIS A 19 6.71 -3.36 10.66
N GLY A 20 5.57 -3.48 9.99
CA GLY A 20 4.37 -4.04 10.61
C GLY A 20 3.54 -3.09 11.45
N ASP A 21 3.92 -1.82 11.51
CA ASP A 21 3.18 -0.84 12.32
C ASP A 21 2.01 -0.24 11.53
N PHE A 22 1.07 -1.09 11.17
CA PHE A 22 -0.05 -0.71 10.30
C PHE A 22 -1.00 0.30 10.94
N ARG A 23 -1.24 0.15 12.24
CA ARG A 23 -2.16 1.04 12.95
C ARG A 23 -1.62 2.46 12.99
N SER A 24 -0.33 2.59 13.27
CA SER A 24 0.32 3.90 13.29
C SER A 24 0.31 4.53 11.91
N LEU A 25 0.53 3.73 10.87
CA LEU A 25 0.51 4.22 9.49
C LEU A 25 -0.84 4.85 9.15
N VAL A 26 -1.93 4.15 9.44
CA VAL A 26 -3.28 4.66 9.15
C VAL A 26 -3.59 5.88 9.99
N PHE A 27 -3.20 5.87 11.27
CA PHE A 27 -3.41 7.03 12.15
C PHE A 27 -2.69 8.26 11.60
N LYS A 28 -1.44 8.10 11.22
CA LYS A 28 -0.66 9.22 10.67
C LYS A 28 -1.29 9.75 9.40
N LEU A 29 -1.63 8.87 8.48
CA LEU A 29 -2.20 9.27 7.19
C LEU A 29 -3.53 10.02 7.38
N CYS A 30 -4.45 9.42 8.12
CA CYS A 30 -5.83 9.90 8.18
C CYS A 30 -6.06 10.96 9.25
N ILE A 31 -5.32 10.91 10.36
CA ILE A 31 -5.57 11.78 11.51
C ILE A 31 -4.47 12.81 11.66
N GLN A 32 -3.23 12.36 11.82
CA GLN A 32 -2.13 13.29 12.10
C GLN A 32 -1.87 14.26 10.95
N TYR A 33 -1.82 13.74 9.72
CA TYR A 33 -1.61 14.56 8.53
C TYR A 33 -2.90 14.96 7.86
N GLY A 34 -4.02 14.37 8.27
CA GLY A 34 -5.34 14.72 7.76
C GLY A 34 -5.52 14.55 6.26
N CYS A 35 -4.85 13.57 5.67
CA CYS A 35 -4.96 13.33 4.24
C CYS A 35 -6.34 12.79 3.88
N THR A 36 -6.86 13.22 2.74
CA THR A 36 -8.10 12.70 2.17
C THR A 36 -7.91 12.44 0.68
N ASP A 37 -8.69 11.52 0.14
CA ASP A 37 -8.65 11.18 -1.29
C ASP A 37 -7.24 10.84 -1.76
N THR A 38 -6.49 10.14 -0.92
CA THR A 38 -5.06 9.88 -1.11
C THR A 38 -4.80 8.40 -1.27
N LEU A 39 -3.94 8.05 -2.23
CA LEU A 39 -3.36 6.73 -2.34
C LEU A 39 -1.97 6.76 -1.73
N LEU A 40 -1.74 5.94 -0.71
CA LEU A 40 -0.45 5.76 -0.09
C LEU A 40 0.18 4.47 -0.61
N ILE A 41 1.38 4.56 -1.12
CA ILE A 41 2.15 3.39 -1.56
C ILE A 41 3.25 3.16 -0.54
N VAL A 42 3.23 2.00 0.11
CA VAL A 42 4.27 1.59 1.04
C VAL A 42 5.29 0.77 0.27
N ALA A 43 6.48 1.32 0.09
CA ALA A 43 7.56 0.68 -0.68
C ALA A 43 8.71 0.40 0.27
N GLY A 44 8.89 -0.86 0.64
CA GLY A 44 9.89 -1.27 1.61
C GLY A 44 9.32 -2.34 2.50
N ASP A 45 9.99 -2.63 3.60
CA ASP A 45 9.55 -3.71 4.49
C ASP A 45 8.24 -3.34 5.17
N CYS A 46 7.17 -4.01 4.73
CA CYS A 46 5.82 -3.73 5.22
C CYS A 46 5.53 -4.46 6.52
N GLY A 47 6.01 -5.69 6.65
CA GLY A 47 5.78 -6.51 7.83
C GLY A 47 4.87 -7.70 7.61
N PHE A 48 4.68 -8.11 6.35
CA PHE A 48 3.86 -9.28 6.06
C PHE A 48 4.68 -10.56 6.16
N GLY A 49 4.08 -11.58 6.82
CA GLY A 49 4.72 -12.87 6.98
C GLY A 49 5.28 -13.11 8.37
N PHE A 50 5.31 -12.10 9.24
CA PHE A 50 5.83 -12.23 10.61
C PHE A 50 4.74 -12.62 11.62
N GLU A 51 3.48 -12.44 11.25
CA GLU A 51 2.33 -12.75 12.09
C GLU A 51 1.46 -13.79 11.39
N LYS A 52 0.54 -14.39 12.14
CA LYS A 52 -0.43 -15.31 11.53
C LYS A 52 -1.37 -14.55 10.61
N PRO A 53 -1.87 -15.21 9.55
CA PRO A 53 -2.75 -14.51 8.58
C PRO A 53 -3.94 -13.78 9.20
N GLY A 54 -4.55 -14.35 10.25
CA GLY A 54 -5.68 -13.72 10.92
C GLY A 54 -5.36 -12.39 11.57
N TYR A 55 -4.10 -12.16 11.91
CA TYR A 55 -3.66 -10.89 12.50
C TYR A 55 -3.91 -9.72 11.54
N TYR A 56 -3.54 -9.91 10.28
CA TYR A 56 -3.68 -8.83 9.29
C TYR A 56 -5.13 -8.50 9.00
N GLU A 57 -6.00 -9.52 9.00
CA GLU A 57 -7.44 -9.30 8.83
C GLU A 57 -8.02 -8.54 10.02
N LEU A 58 -7.58 -8.86 11.23
CA LEU A 58 -8.03 -8.17 12.43
C LEU A 58 -7.62 -6.70 12.37
N VAL A 59 -6.38 -6.41 12.01
CA VAL A 59 -5.91 -5.03 11.89
C VAL A 59 -6.71 -4.26 10.85
N TYR A 60 -6.98 -4.88 9.71
CA TYR A 60 -7.76 -4.21 8.68
C TYR A 60 -9.16 -3.84 9.19
N LYS A 61 -9.81 -4.74 9.91
CA LYS A 61 -11.13 -4.45 10.48
C LYS A 61 -11.09 -3.24 11.40
N GLU A 62 -10.00 -3.08 12.14
CA GLU A 62 -9.87 -1.95 13.06
C GLU A 62 -9.70 -0.62 12.33
N VAL A 63 -9.01 -0.61 11.19
CA VAL A 63 -8.63 0.64 10.50
C VAL A 63 -9.46 0.97 9.28
N ALA A 64 -10.24 0.01 8.78
CA ALA A 64 -10.98 0.19 7.53
C ALA A 64 -11.93 1.40 7.58
N GLY A 65 -12.58 1.62 8.70
CA GLY A 65 -13.49 2.75 8.83
C GLY A 65 -12.81 4.10 8.68
N ARG A 66 -11.59 4.23 9.21
CA ARG A 66 -10.82 5.47 9.04
C ARG A 66 -10.43 5.70 7.59
N LEU A 67 -10.01 4.63 6.92
CA LEU A 67 -9.65 4.73 5.50
C LEU A 67 -10.85 5.12 4.66
N GLU A 68 -12.00 4.52 4.92
CA GLU A 68 -13.22 4.84 4.19
C GLU A 68 -13.67 6.27 4.43
N LYS A 69 -13.66 6.71 5.68
CA LYS A 69 -14.11 8.05 6.02
C LYS A 69 -13.24 9.11 5.37
N ALA A 70 -11.94 8.90 5.31
CA ALA A 70 -11.00 9.82 4.69
C ALA A 70 -10.89 9.61 3.18
N ASN A 71 -11.50 8.56 2.66
CA ASN A 71 -11.41 8.18 1.25
C ASN A 71 -9.95 7.96 0.83
N ASN A 72 -9.22 7.22 1.67
CA ASN A 72 -7.82 6.89 1.42
C ASN A 72 -7.66 5.41 1.08
N TRP A 73 -6.60 5.09 0.36
CA TRP A 73 -6.23 3.73 -0.01
C TRP A 73 -4.76 3.51 0.29
N ILE A 74 -4.39 2.28 0.60
CA ILE A 74 -2.99 1.92 0.82
C ILE A 74 -2.66 0.70 -0.05
N VAL A 75 -1.54 0.78 -0.76
CA VAL A 75 -1.02 -0.32 -1.55
C VAL A 75 0.37 -0.65 -1.02
N PHE A 76 0.61 -1.94 -0.80
CA PHE A 76 1.89 -2.42 -0.28
C PHE A 76 2.70 -3.08 -1.39
N VAL A 77 3.93 -2.62 -1.55
CA VAL A 77 4.91 -3.19 -2.48
C VAL A 77 5.94 -3.96 -1.66
N ARG A 78 6.28 -5.15 -2.11
CA ARG A 78 7.12 -6.09 -1.37
C ARG A 78 8.50 -5.51 -1.04
N GLY A 79 8.88 -5.62 0.25
CA GLY A 79 10.24 -5.36 0.69
C GLY A 79 11.06 -6.64 0.78
N ASN A 80 12.34 -6.50 1.13
CA ASN A 80 13.26 -7.64 1.20
C ASN A 80 12.90 -8.64 2.32
N HIS A 81 12.31 -8.15 3.40
CA HIS A 81 12.02 -8.99 4.56
C HIS A 81 10.56 -9.48 4.60
N ASP A 82 9.74 -9.06 3.65
CA ASP A 82 8.37 -9.53 3.57
C ASP A 82 8.31 -10.93 2.97
N ASP A 83 7.28 -11.70 3.36
CA ASP A 83 7.01 -12.98 2.72
C ASP A 83 6.48 -12.72 1.31
N PRO A 84 7.22 -13.14 0.27
CA PRO A 84 6.83 -12.85 -1.12
C PRO A 84 5.45 -13.39 -1.50
N ALA A 85 5.01 -14.47 -0.85
CA ALA A 85 3.74 -15.09 -1.20
C ALA A 85 2.55 -14.17 -0.92
N TYR A 86 2.66 -13.28 0.07
CA TYR A 86 1.59 -12.31 0.34
C TYR A 86 1.33 -11.41 -0.85
N PHE A 87 2.36 -11.15 -1.65
CA PHE A 87 2.29 -10.23 -2.78
C PHE A 87 2.00 -10.96 -4.09
N SER A 88 2.74 -12.03 -4.38
CA SER A 88 2.55 -12.78 -5.62
C SER A 88 1.17 -13.43 -5.68
N GLU A 89 0.62 -13.82 -4.54
CA GLU A 89 -0.70 -14.44 -4.45
C GLU A 89 -1.78 -13.44 -4.07
N GLU A 90 -1.44 -12.18 -3.90
CA GLU A 90 -2.37 -11.11 -3.54
C GLU A 90 -3.24 -11.50 -2.36
N ARG A 91 -2.60 -12.01 -1.30
CA ARG A 91 -3.31 -12.53 -0.12
C ARG A 91 -4.07 -11.46 0.66
N ILE A 92 -3.59 -10.21 0.62
CA ILE A 92 -4.27 -9.08 1.22
C ILE A 92 -4.94 -8.32 0.09
N ASN A 93 -6.26 -8.43 0.01
CA ASN A 93 -6.99 -7.87 -1.12
C ASN A 93 -8.32 -7.29 -0.65
N HIS A 94 -8.23 -6.13 -0.02
CA HIS A 94 -9.40 -5.38 0.43
C HIS A 94 -9.58 -4.12 -0.41
N THR A 95 -10.76 -3.53 -0.32
CA THR A 95 -11.04 -2.31 -1.08
C THR A 95 -10.05 -1.20 -0.76
N ARG A 96 -9.75 -1.01 0.52
CA ARG A 96 -8.93 0.12 0.96
C ARG A 96 -7.46 -0.19 1.15
N TRP A 97 -7.07 -1.47 1.23
CA TRP A 97 -5.65 -1.79 1.18
C TRP A 97 -5.41 -3.18 0.61
N LYS A 98 -4.27 -3.32 -0.05
CA LYS A 98 -3.90 -4.59 -0.67
C LYS A 98 -2.40 -4.69 -0.90
N THR A 99 -1.92 -5.92 -0.96
CA THR A 99 -0.58 -6.23 -1.45
C THR A 99 -0.67 -6.46 -2.96
N ILE A 100 0.34 -6.01 -3.69
CA ILE A 100 0.36 -6.15 -5.15
C ILE A 100 1.60 -6.93 -5.60
N PRO A 101 1.51 -7.70 -6.69
CA PRO A 101 2.65 -8.45 -7.20
C PRO A 101 3.69 -7.54 -7.84
N ASP A 102 4.90 -8.08 -8.00
CA ASP A 102 5.97 -7.37 -8.70
C ASP A 102 5.54 -7.03 -10.13
N TYR A 103 6.09 -5.96 -10.64
CA TYR A 103 5.78 -5.47 -11.99
C TYR A 103 4.33 -5.07 -12.16
N SER A 104 3.74 -4.52 -11.11
CA SER A 104 2.42 -3.92 -11.19
C SER A 104 2.53 -2.46 -11.59
N VAL A 105 1.50 -1.96 -12.28
CA VAL A 105 1.41 -0.54 -12.61
C VAL A 105 0.21 0.04 -11.88
N ILE A 106 0.41 1.13 -11.19
CA ILE A 106 -0.65 1.87 -10.51
C ILE A 106 -0.92 3.15 -11.29
N SER A 107 -2.17 3.36 -11.66
CA SER A 107 -2.62 4.60 -12.27
C SER A 107 -3.43 5.38 -11.25
N ALA A 108 -2.96 6.55 -10.85
CA ALA A 108 -3.62 7.37 -9.84
C ALA A 108 -3.16 8.82 -9.96
N ALA A 109 -4.06 9.75 -9.73
CA ALA A 109 -3.76 11.19 -9.67
C ALA A 109 -2.96 11.69 -10.88
N GLY A 110 -3.22 11.15 -12.06
CA GLY A 110 -2.52 11.56 -13.28
C GLY A 110 -1.15 10.92 -13.46
N HIS A 111 -0.77 9.95 -12.63
CA HIS A 111 0.51 9.28 -12.71
C HIS A 111 0.35 7.80 -13.02
N ASN A 112 1.35 7.24 -13.69
CA ASN A 112 1.47 5.80 -13.87
C ASN A 112 2.77 5.37 -13.21
N LEU A 113 2.68 4.52 -12.19
CA LEU A 113 3.80 4.14 -11.35
C LEU A 113 4.08 2.65 -11.50
N LEU A 114 5.30 2.31 -11.91
CA LEU A 114 5.73 0.93 -11.99
C LEU A 114 6.26 0.50 -10.62
N CYS A 115 5.66 -0.56 -10.07
CA CYS A 115 6.01 -1.05 -8.74
C CYS A 115 6.72 -2.38 -8.84
N ILE A 116 7.96 -2.41 -8.38
CA ILE A 116 8.81 -3.60 -8.39
C ILE A 116 9.27 -3.84 -6.96
N GLY A 117 9.03 -5.04 -6.45
CA GLY A 117 9.41 -5.37 -5.09
C GLY A 117 10.89 -5.66 -4.94
N GLY A 118 11.34 -5.68 -3.68
CA GLY A 118 12.71 -6.05 -3.30
C GLY A 118 13.69 -4.92 -3.38
N ALA A 119 13.60 -4.09 -4.38
CA ALA A 119 14.40 -2.88 -4.50
C ALA A 119 13.44 -1.76 -4.83
N THR A 120 13.55 -0.71 -4.18
CA THR A 120 12.62 0.37 -4.27
C THR A 120 12.97 1.30 -5.38
N SER A 121 12.13 1.47 -6.33
CA SER A 121 12.40 2.38 -7.43
C SER A 121 11.14 2.81 -8.13
N ILE A 122 10.10 3.03 -7.35
CA ILE A 122 8.81 3.42 -7.91
C ILE A 122 8.93 4.70 -8.73
N ASP A 123 9.63 5.68 -8.20
CA ASP A 123 9.71 6.99 -8.83
C ASP A 123 10.66 7.05 -10.00
N ARG A 124 11.49 6.06 -10.23
CA ARG A 124 12.34 6.04 -11.41
C ARG A 124 11.56 6.05 -12.70
N TYR A 125 10.45 5.35 -12.68
CA TYR A 125 9.60 5.27 -13.86
C TYR A 125 9.12 6.65 -14.30
N LYS A 126 8.89 7.53 -13.36
CA LYS A 126 8.37 8.86 -13.63
C LYS A 126 9.39 9.79 -14.25
N LYS A 127 10.65 9.46 -14.12
CA LYS A 127 11.71 10.32 -14.65
C LYS A 127 11.90 10.17 -16.14
N GLU A 128 11.28 9.15 -16.71
CA GLU A 128 11.32 8.94 -18.14
C GLU A 128 10.43 9.93 -18.89
#